data_c83f5c6519c854eb77ef12a8646019bf
#
_entry.id   c83f5c6519c854eb77ef12a8646019bf
#
_cell.length_a   1.000
_cell.length_b   1.000
_cell.length_c   1.000
_cell.angle_alpha   90.00
_cell.angle_beta   90.00
_cell.angle_gamma   90.00
#
_symmetry.space_group_name_H-M   'P 1'
#
loop_
_entity.id
_entity.type
_entity.pdbx_description
1 polymer ?
#
loop_
_entity_poly.entity_id
_entity_poly.type
_entity_poly.pdbx_seq_one_letter_code
_entity_poly.pdbx_strand_id
1 'polypeptide(L)'
;DLGNYLKDGKDPRTIKGLCYISKQPVVEYIQIPSHKECLDEKEKYIDLFKTFYDNNDPIYSKGLCQEVDGRYLIQNPPSRHMEEEEMDKIASFPYQRDAHPYNTKDGKVKCLETIKFSIMTHHGCWGECNFCAIAAHQGRTIRTRSEANILQEAKHFTTLKDFRCWRTNSKYVWI
;
A
#
# COMPACT_ATOMS: atom_id res chain seq x y z
N ASP A 1 -8.65 10.37 0.63
CA ASP A 1 -9.10 10.99 1.90
C ASP A 1 -8.20 12.14 2.34
N LEU A 2 -6.87 11.99 2.35
CA LEU A 2 -5.94 13.06 2.78
C LEU A 2 -6.17 14.37 2.01
N GLY A 3 -6.31 14.30 0.69
CA GLY A 3 -6.53 15.47 -0.15
C GLY A 3 -7.83 16.21 0.21
N ASN A 4 -8.90 15.47 0.49
CA ASN A 4 -10.17 16.05 0.91
C ASN A 4 -10.06 16.67 2.30
N TYR A 5 -9.39 16.03 3.25
CA TYR A 5 -9.14 16.58 4.59
C TYR A 5 -8.39 17.92 4.53
N LEU A 6 -7.32 17.97 3.72
CA LEU A 6 -6.54 19.20 3.53
C LEU A 6 -7.38 20.31 2.88
N LYS A 7 -8.20 19.98 1.87
CA LYS A 7 -9.11 20.91 1.21
C LYS A 7 -10.15 21.46 2.16
N ASP A 8 -10.68 20.62 3.06
CA ASP A 8 -11.69 20.99 4.04
C ASP A 8 -11.10 21.68 5.29
N GLY A 9 -9.78 21.88 5.36
CA GLY A 9 -9.10 22.46 6.53
C GLY A 9 -9.13 21.57 7.78
N LYS A 10 -9.42 20.29 7.64
CA LYS A 10 -9.44 19.32 8.75
C LYS A 10 -8.04 18.87 9.13
N ASP A 11 -7.83 18.49 10.40
CA ASP A 11 -6.55 17.96 10.86
C ASP A 11 -6.29 16.56 10.28
N PRO A 12 -5.30 16.39 9.38
CA PRO A 12 -5.03 15.10 8.76
C PRO A 12 -4.53 14.04 9.76
N ARG A 13 -4.03 14.45 10.95
CA ARG A 13 -3.56 13.53 11.99
C ARG A 13 -4.66 12.64 12.57
N THR A 14 -5.91 12.93 12.31
CA THR A 14 -7.06 12.10 12.70
C THR A 14 -7.39 10.99 11.71
N ILE A 15 -6.72 10.96 10.55
CA ILE A 15 -6.99 9.96 9.50
C ILE A 15 -6.42 8.60 9.92
N LYS A 16 -7.24 7.57 9.94
CA LYS A 16 -6.79 6.18 10.15
C LYS A 16 -5.81 5.74 9.05
N GLY A 17 -4.78 5.00 9.46
CA GLY A 17 -3.74 4.52 8.56
C GLY A 17 -2.68 5.57 8.19
N LEU A 18 -2.80 6.81 8.67
CA LEU A 18 -1.80 7.86 8.45
C LEU A 18 -0.66 7.72 9.45
N CYS A 19 0.58 7.89 8.97
CA CYS A 19 1.75 8.09 9.81
C CYS A 19 2.18 9.56 9.76
N TYR A 20 2.59 10.10 10.92
CA TYR A 20 3.08 11.48 11.02
C TYR A 20 4.12 11.62 12.13
N ILE A 21 4.87 12.73 12.10
CA ILE A 21 5.86 13.05 13.13
C ILE A 21 5.27 14.05 14.12
N SER A 22 5.46 13.78 15.42
CA SER A 22 5.04 14.62 16.52
C SER A 22 6.22 14.96 17.43
N LYS A 23 6.11 16.07 18.15
CA LYS A 23 7.05 16.44 19.25
C LYS A 23 6.72 15.73 20.56
N GLN A 24 5.53 15.20 20.69
CA GLN A 24 5.06 14.50 21.88
C GLN A 24 4.45 13.16 21.52
N PRO A 25 4.54 12.15 22.40
CA PRO A 25 3.90 10.86 22.18
C PRO A 25 2.38 10.99 22.26
N VAL A 26 1.68 10.06 21.65
CA VAL A 26 0.25 9.83 21.87
C VAL A 26 0.12 8.78 22.97
N VAL A 27 -0.37 9.19 24.13
CA VAL A 27 -0.34 8.36 25.36
C VAL A 27 -1.22 7.10 25.23
N GLU A 28 -2.34 7.20 24.51
CA GLU A 28 -3.27 6.09 24.29
C GLU A 28 -2.75 5.04 23.30
N TYR A 29 -1.66 5.35 22.58
CA TYR A 29 -1.06 4.44 21.61
C TYR A 29 -0.02 3.54 22.27
N ILE A 30 0.21 2.39 21.68
CA ILE A 30 1.23 1.44 22.16
C ILE A 30 2.60 2.07 21.90
N GLN A 31 3.36 2.26 22.97
CA GLN A 31 4.75 2.70 22.88
C GLN A 31 5.62 1.49 22.51
N ILE A 32 6.24 1.54 21.36
CA ILE A 32 7.17 0.50 20.90
C ILE A 32 8.61 0.94 21.15
N PRO A 33 9.59 0.01 21.20
CA PRO A 33 10.99 0.35 21.39
C PRO A 33 11.46 1.47 20.47
N SER A 34 12.24 2.40 21.00
CA SER A 34 12.79 3.51 20.23
C SER A 34 13.67 3.03 19.07
N HIS A 35 13.84 3.87 18.06
CA HIS A 35 14.73 3.57 16.95
C HIS A 35 16.16 3.24 17.43
N LYS A 36 16.65 3.98 18.42
CA LYS A 36 17.98 3.75 18.98
C LYS A 36 18.09 2.40 19.70
N GLU A 37 17.12 2.05 20.55
CA GLU A 37 17.09 0.74 21.21
C GLU A 37 17.08 -0.40 20.19
N CYS A 38 16.33 -0.27 19.09
CA CYS A 38 16.30 -1.27 18.03
C CYS A 38 17.62 -1.41 17.25
N LEU A 39 18.45 -0.34 17.21
CA LEU A 39 19.78 -0.40 16.61
C LEU A 39 20.80 -1.04 17.55
N ASP A 40 20.67 -0.77 18.84
CA ASP A 40 21.63 -1.21 19.85
C ASP A 40 21.36 -2.65 20.33
N GLU A 41 20.08 -3.08 20.36
CA GLU A 41 19.64 -4.34 20.92
C GLU A 41 18.73 -5.11 19.94
N LYS A 42 19.20 -6.26 19.47
CA LYS A 42 18.46 -7.11 18.53
C LYS A 42 17.10 -7.59 19.07
N GLU A 43 17.02 -7.84 20.37
CA GLU A 43 15.81 -8.25 21.07
C GLU A 43 14.73 -7.18 20.99
N LYS A 44 15.10 -5.91 21.11
CA LYS A 44 14.19 -4.78 20.97
C LYS A 44 13.62 -4.65 19.58
N TYR A 45 14.42 -4.94 18.55
CA TYR A 45 13.91 -5.02 17.17
C TYR A 45 12.88 -6.16 16.99
N ILE A 46 13.12 -7.31 17.61
CA ILE A 46 12.17 -8.44 17.60
C ILE A 46 10.86 -8.05 18.30
N ASP A 47 10.93 -7.38 19.46
CA ASP A 47 9.76 -6.91 20.20
C ASP A 47 8.95 -5.88 19.40
N LEU A 48 9.65 -4.93 18.74
CA LEU A 48 9.02 -3.98 17.82
C LEU A 48 8.27 -4.73 16.71
N PHE A 49 8.94 -5.69 16.04
CA PHE A 49 8.32 -6.42 14.94
C PHE A 49 7.09 -7.21 15.38
N LYS A 50 7.15 -7.92 16.51
CA LYS A 50 6.00 -8.65 17.06
C LYS A 50 4.84 -7.70 17.37
N THR A 51 5.13 -6.60 18.07
CA THR A 51 4.10 -5.61 18.42
C THR A 51 3.45 -5.01 17.19
N PHE A 52 4.25 -4.65 16.17
CA PHE A 52 3.73 -4.17 14.88
C PHE A 52 2.87 -5.22 14.19
N TYR A 53 3.33 -6.46 14.15
CA TYR A 53 2.64 -7.55 13.48
C TYR A 53 1.29 -7.88 14.13
N ASP A 54 1.23 -7.85 15.46
CA ASP A 54 0.00 -8.08 16.24
C ASP A 54 -0.98 -6.89 16.16
N ASN A 55 -0.49 -5.70 15.77
CA ASN A 55 -1.29 -4.48 15.66
C ASN A 55 -1.45 -4.00 14.21
N ASN A 56 -1.57 -4.93 13.27
CA ASN A 56 -1.78 -4.63 11.85
C ASN A 56 -3.15 -5.10 11.33
N ASP A 57 -4.17 -5.12 12.21
CA ASP A 57 -5.55 -5.46 11.87
C ASP A 57 -6.45 -4.23 12.01
N PRO A 58 -7.31 -3.89 11.02
CA PRO A 58 -8.14 -2.69 11.06
C PRO A 58 -9.28 -2.73 12.09
N ILE A 59 -9.55 -3.89 12.70
CA ILE A 59 -10.66 -4.07 13.64
C ILE A 59 -10.20 -3.87 15.08
N TYR A 60 -9.06 -4.47 15.46
CA TYR A 60 -8.62 -4.55 16.85
C TYR A 60 -7.37 -3.72 17.16
N SER A 61 -6.62 -3.32 16.14
CA SER A 61 -5.33 -2.68 16.34
C SER A 61 -5.45 -1.28 16.93
N LYS A 62 -4.53 -0.96 17.82
CA LYS A 62 -4.31 0.38 18.34
C LYS A 62 -3.28 1.12 17.47
N GLY A 63 -3.17 2.42 17.68
CA GLY A 63 -2.06 3.18 17.13
C GLY A 63 -0.73 2.79 17.77
N LEU A 64 0.35 2.99 17.05
CA LEU A 64 1.72 2.77 17.52
C LEU A 64 2.47 4.10 17.60
N CYS A 65 3.39 4.18 18.56
CA CYS A 65 4.22 5.36 18.78
C CYS A 65 5.66 4.93 19.00
N GLN A 66 6.58 5.43 18.18
CA GLN A 66 8.01 5.16 18.27
C GLN A 66 8.80 6.46 18.48
N GLU A 67 9.69 6.47 19.45
CA GLU A 67 10.66 7.57 19.60
C GLU A 67 11.77 7.44 18.54
N VAL A 68 12.07 8.56 17.86
CA VAL A 68 13.11 8.67 16.84
C VAL A 68 13.79 10.03 16.97
N ASP A 69 15.01 10.07 17.46
CA ASP A 69 15.84 11.28 17.59
C ASP A 69 15.12 12.46 18.27
N GLY A 70 14.50 12.21 19.43
CA GLY A 70 13.80 13.22 20.22
C GLY A 70 12.45 13.67 19.64
N ARG A 71 11.94 12.96 18.65
CA ARG A 71 10.58 13.10 18.08
C ARG A 71 9.89 11.75 18.10
N TYR A 72 8.61 11.75 17.77
CA TYR A 72 7.81 10.55 17.76
C TYR A 72 7.23 10.31 16.37
N LEU A 73 7.48 9.13 15.83
CA LEU A 73 6.74 8.60 14.68
C LEU A 73 5.43 8.02 15.21
N ILE A 74 4.33 8.62 14.82
CA ILE A 74 2.99 8.19 15.19
C ILE A 74 2.38 7.45 14.00
N GLN A 75 1.95 6.22 14.23
CA GLN A 75 1.17 5.43 13.29
C GLN A 75 -0.25 5.31 13.82
N ASN A 76 -1.21 5.94 13.18
CA ASN A 76 -2.61 5.77 13.54
C ASN A 76 -3.08 4.33 13.33
N PRO A 77 -4.13 3.89 14.04
CA PRO A 77 -4.74 2.59 13.79
C PRO A 77 -4.99 2.38 12.29
N PRO A 78 -4.81 1.16 11.76
CA PRO A 78 -5.04 0.87 10.35
C PRO A 78 -6.43 1.32 9.88
N SER A 79 -6.53 1.77 8.64
CA SER A 79 -7.83 2.07 8.03
C SER A 79 -8.59 0.78 7.73
N ARG A 80 -9.93 0.89 7.61
CA ARG A 80 -10.73 -0.23 7.14
C ARG A 80 -10.29 -0.70 5.75
N HIS A 81 -10.60 -1.93 5.43
CA HIS A 81 -10.45 -2.42 4.06
C HIS A 81 -11.33 -1.64 3.09
N MET A 82 -10.85 -1.49 1.86
CA MET A 82 -11.67 -0.93 0.77
C MET A 82 -12.80 -1.88 0.43
N GLU A 83 -13.97 -1.34 0.15
CA GLU A 83 -15.08 -2.10 -0.41
C GLU A 83 -14.90 -2.27 -1.93
N GLU A 84 -15.64 -3.20 -2.53
CA GLU A 84 -15.54 -3.54 -3.96
C GLU A 84 -15.75 -2.30 -4.84
N GLU A 85 -16.76 -1.48 -4.53
CA GLU A 85 -17.06 -0.27 -5.30
C GLU A 85 -15.96 0.78 -5.21
N GLU A 86 -15.27 0.87 -4.07
CA GLU A 86 -14.13 1.76 -3.91
C GLU A 86 -12.93 1.29 -4.76
N MET A 87 -12.68 -0.01 -4.78
CA MET A 87 -11.63 -0.63 -5.60
C MET A 87 -11.93 -0.44 -7.09
N ASP A 88 -13.15 -0.67 -7.52
CA ASP A 88 -13.60 -0.48 -8.90
C ASP A 88 -13.46 0.98 -9.34
N LYS A 89 -13.86 1.92 -8.49
CA LYS A 89 -13.70 3.35 -8.74
C LYS A 89 -12.25 3.74 -8.94
N ILE A 90 -11.34 3.27 -8.07
CA ILE A 90 -9.92 3.57 -8.17
C ILE A 90 -9.33 2.97 -9.44
N ALA A 91 -9.67 1.71 -9.74
CA ALA A 91 -9.18 1.03 -10.93
C ALA A 91 -9.70 1.65 -12.24
N SER A 92 -10.84 2.31 -12.20
CA SER A 92 -11.47 2.97 -13.36
C SER A 92 -10.92 4.38 -13.64
N PHE A 93 -9.96 4.89 -12.85
CA PHE A 93 -9.35 6.17 -13.17
C PHE A 93 -8.60 6.12 -14.52
N PRO A 94 -8.54 7.25 -15.23
CA PRO A 94 -7.90 7.31 -16.56
C PRO A 94 -6.36 7.30 -16.44
N TYR A 95 -5.81 6.19 -15.99
CA TYR A 95 -4.36 6.02 -15.88
C TYR A 95 -3.70 6.03 -17.26
N GLN A 96 -2.64 6.79 -17.44
CA GLN A 96 -1.87 6.85 -18.67
C GLN A 96 -1.08 5.56 -18.95
N ARG A 97 -0.82 4.74 -17.93
CA ARG A 97 -0.05 3.49 -18.02
C ARG A 97 1.29 3.65 -18.71
N ASP A 98 1.94 4.75 -18.43
CA ASP A 98 3.25 5.08 -18.98
C ASP A 98 4.14 5.73 -17.92
N ALA A 99 5.46 5.75 -18.18
CA ALA A 99 6.38 6.42 -17.31
C ALA A 99 6.23 7.94 -17.42
N HIS A 100 6.29 8.63 -16.27
CA HIS A 100 6.29 10.10 -16.29
C HIS A 100 7.50 10.63 -17.09
N PRO A 101 7.34 11.67 -17.92
CA PRO A 101 8.42 12.23 -18.76
C PRO A 101 9.71 12.54 -18.00
N TYR A 102 9.61 12.91 -16.73
CA TYR A 102 10.78 13.12 -15.88
C TYR A 102 11.66 11.87 -15.76
N ASN A 103 11.07 10.68 -15.66
CA ASN A 103 11.80 9.42 -15.49
C ASN A 103 12.31 8.82 -16.80
N THR A 104 11.97 9.40 -17.95
CA THR A 104 12.41 8.94 -19.27
C THR A 104 13.53 9.79 -19.86
N LYS A 105 13.99 10.82 -19.14
CA LYS A 105 15.07 11.73 -19.61
C LYS A 105 16.37 10.98 -19.92
N ASP A 106 16.70 9.99 -19.11
CA ASP A 106 17.95 9.23 -19.22
C ASP A 106 17.76 7.87 -19.91
N GLY A 107 16.61 7.66 -20.55
CA GLY A 107 16.30 6.44 -21.29
C GLY A 107 14.97 5.78 -20.88
N LYS A 108 14.71 4.61 -21.42
CA LYS A 108 13.48 3.86 -21.16
C LYS A 108 13.47 3.24 -19.76
N VAL A 109 12.31 3.29 -19.10
CA VAL A 109 12.06 2.54 -17.86
C VAL A 109 11.82 1.06 -18.22
N LYS A 110 12.83 0.21 -18.07
CA LYS A 110 12.82 -1.20 -18.52
C LYS A 110 11.68 -2.02 -17.94
N CYS A 111 11.36 -1.82 -16.64
CA CYS A 111 10.29 -2.57 -15.97
C CYS A 111 8.89 -2.25 -16.52
N LEU A 112 8.70 -1.12 -17.19
CA LEU A 112 7.40 -0.74 -17.75
C LEU A 112 6.87 -1.79 -18.75
N GLU A 113 7.75 -2.39 -19.53
CA GLU A 113 7.37 -3.40 -20.52
C GLU A 113 6.71 -4.64 -19.88
N THR A 114 7.05 -4.95 -18.64
CA THR A 114 6.50 -6.11 -17.92
C THR A 114 5.22 -5.81 -17.15
N ILE A 115 4.99 -4.55 -16.76
CA ILE A 115 3.86 -4.18 -15.89
C ILE A 115 2.76 -3.36 -16.57
N LYS A 116 3.04 -2.77 -17.76
CA LYS A 116 2.13 -1.83 -18.43
C LYS A 116 0.71 -2.38 -18.61
N PHE A 117 0.57 -3.67 -18.90
CA PHE A 117 -0.70 -4.34 -19.13
C PHE A 117 -1.08 -5.34 -18.03
N SER A 118 -0.50 -5.19 -16.84
CA SER A 118 -0.93 -5.99 -15.70
C SER A 118 -2.26 -5.49 -15.14
N ILE A 119 -3.10 -6.43 -14.71
CA ILE A 119 -4.37 -6.16 -14.04
C ILE A 119 -4.27 -6.61 -12.60
N MET A 120 -4.51 -5.70 -11.68
CA MET A 120 -4.64 -6.03 -10.27
C MET A 120 -6.08 -6.39 -9.97
N THR A 121 -6.33 -7.65 -9.60
CA THR A 121 -7.68 -8.16 -9.36
C THR A 121 -8.10 -8.06 -7.90
N HIS A 122 -7.14 -8.07 -6.98
CA HIS A 122 -7.41 -8.11 -5.54
C HIS A 122 -6.29 -7.44 -4.75
N HIS A 123 -6.59 -7.11 -3.50
CA HIS A 123 -5.67 -6.65 -2.48
C HIS A 123 -5.70 -7.58 -1.27
N GLY A 124 -4.59 -7.58 -0.51
CA GLY A 124 -4.45 -8.41 0.68
C GLY A 124 -3.94 -9.81 0.39
N CYS A 125 -3.40 -10.47 1.42
CA CYS A 125 -2.94 -11.85 1.34
C CYS A 125 -2.94 -12.49 2.73
N TRP A 126 -3.58 -13.63 2.85
CA TRP A 126 -3.61 -14.41 4.09
C TRP A 126 -2.43 -15.40 4.23
N GLY A 127 -1.55 -15.44 3.23
CA GLY A 127 -0.47 -16.45 3.17
C GLY A 127 0.63 -16.30 4.22
N GLU A 128 0.85 -15.10 4.76
CA GLU A 128 1.80 -14.80 5.85
C GLU A 128 3.20 -15.43 5.69
N CYS A 129 3.70 -15.54 4.46
CA CYS A 129 5.01 -16.12 4.18
C CYS A 129 6.12 -15.29 4.85
N ASN A 130 7.07 -15.95 5.51
CA ASN A 130 8.11 -15.29 6.31
C ASN A 130 9.00 -14.30 5.53
N PHE A 131 9.08 -14.43 4.23
CA PHE A 131 9.86 -13.54 3.35
C PHE A 131 9.04 -12.41 2.74
N CYS A 132 7.71 -12.38 2.95
CA CYS A 132 6.80 -11.54 2.19
C CYS A 132 6.13 -10.48 3.09
N ALA A 133 6.17 -9.21 2.67
CA ALA A 133 5.55 -8.12 3.40
C ALA A 133 4.12 -7.78 2.91
N ILE A 134 3.54 -8.53 1.98
CA ILE A 134 2.21 -8.20 1.42
C ILE A 134 1.13 -8.20 2.51
N ALA A 135 1.11 -9.19 3.40
CA ALA A 135 0.14 -9.24 4.49
C ALA A 135 0.28 -8.04 5.46
N ALA A 136 1.51 -7.58 5.73
CA ALA A 136 1.77 -6.41 6.56
C ALA A 136 1.42 -5.09 5.84
N HIS A 137 1.60 -5.03 4.51
CA HIS A 137 1.39 -3.83 3.71
C HIS A 137 -0.06 -3.64 3.24
N GLN A 138 -0.72 -4.72 2.80
CA GLN A 138 -2.06 -4.67 2.22
C GLN A 138 -3.14 -5.26 3.13
N GLY A 139 -2.73 -5.86 4.26
CA GLY A 139 -3.62 -6.55 5.18
C GLY A 139 -3.80 -8.04 4.86
N ARG A 140 -4.37 -8.75 5.82
CA ARG A 140 -4.59 -10.22 5.76
C ARG A 140 -5.92 -10.60 5.10
N THR A 141 -6.83 -9.65 4.95
CA THR A 141 -8.14 -9.87 4.34
C THR A 141 -8.07 -9.61 2.85
N ILE A 142 -8.39 -10.63 2.05
CA ILE A 142 -8.46 -10.48 0.60
C ILE A 142 -9.74 -9.72 0.24
N ARG A 143 -9.58 -8.66 -0.55
CA ARG A 143 -10.66 -7.90 -1.16
C ARG A 143 -10.48 -7.88 -2.66
N THR A 144 -11.54 -8.10 -3.42
CA THR A 144 -11.52 -8.21 -4.87
C THR A 144 -12.24 -7.04 -5.51
N ARG A 145 -11.88 -6.75 -6.73
CA ARG A 145 -12.66 -5.92 -7.66
C ARG A 145 -13.81 -6.74 -8.22
N SER A 146 -14.83 -6.08 -8.75
CA SER A 146 -15.89 -6.76 -9.47
C SER A 146 -15.37 -7.39 -10.78
N GLU A 147 -15.94 -8.52 -11.16
CA GLU A 147 -15.62 -9.18 -12.43
C GLU A 147 -15.87 -8.25 -13.62
N ALA A 148 -16.98 -7.51 -13.58
CA ALA A 148 -17.34 -6.56 -14.63
C ALA A 148 -16.26 -5.50 -14.84
N ASN A 149 -15.71 -4.95 -13.77
CA ASN A 149 -14.67 -3.94 -13.81
C ASN A 149 -13.35 -4.50 -14.35
N ILE A 150 -12.97 -5.71 -13.93
CA ILE A 150 -11.77 -6.41 -14.43
C ILE A 150 -11.88 -6.67 -15.93
N LEU A 151 -13.03 -7.16 -16.39
CA LEU A 151 -13.29 -7.43 -17.82
C LEU A 151 -13.31 -6.14 -18.65
N GLN A 152 -13.83 -5.03 -18.09
CA GLN A 152 -13.80 -3.74 -18.75
C GLN A 152 -12.37 -3.23 -18.94
N GLU A 153 -11.52 -3.37 -17.93
CA GLU A 153 -10.10 -3.01 -18.03
C GLU A 153 -9.36 -3.86 -19.05
N ALA A 154 -9.59 -5.18 -19.05
CA ALA A 154 -9.01 -6.09 -20.05
C ALA A 154 -9.44 -5.72 -21.47
N LYS A 155 -10.71 -5.39 -21.68
CA LYS A 155 -11.21 -4.89 -22.98
C LYS A 155 -10.55 -3.57 -23.37
N HIS A 156 -10.38 -2.65 -22.42
CA HIS A 156 -9.69 -1.39 -22.69
C HIS A 156 -8.26 -1.61 -23.18
N PHE A 157 -7.53 -2.59 -22.63
CA PHE A 157 -6.17 -2.88 -23.09
C PHE A 157 -6.11 -3.22 -24.58
N THR A 158 -7.10 -3.95 -25.10
CA THR A 158 -7.13 -4.31 -26.52
C THR A 158 -7.29 -3.12 -27.47
N THR A 159 -7.69 -1.95 -26.94
CA THR A 159 -7.80 -0.69 -27.72
C THR A 159 -6.52 0.13 -27.74
N LEU A 160 -5.54 -0.20 -26.89
CA LEU A 160 -4.30 0.55 -26.79
C LEU A 160 -3.34 0.19 -27.91
N LYS A 161 -2.71 1.19 -28.52
CA LYS A 161 -1.82 1.03 -29.68
C LYS A 161 -0.65 0.07 -29.46
N ASP A 162 -0.14 0.02 -28.22
CA ASP A 162 1.02 -0.78 -27.87
C ASP A 162 0.64 -2.19 -27.40
N PHE A 163 -0.68 -2.50 -27.28
CA PHE A 163 -1.14 -3.80 -26.86
C PHE A 163 -0.95 -4.81 -28.00
N ARG A 164 -0.05 -5.75 -27.81
CA ARG A 164 0.18 -6.85 -28.74
C ARG A 164 -0.53 -8.09 -28.23
N CYS A 165 -1.60 -8.49 -28.93
CA CYS A 165 -2.29 -9.74 -28.60
C CYS A 165 -1.34 -10.94 -28.79
N TRP A 166 -1.34 -11.84 -27.84
CA TRP A 166 -0.49 -13.02 -27.68
C TRP A 166 -0.49 -14.07 -28.80
N ARG A 167 -1.04 -13.79 -29.95
CA ARG A 167 -1.07 -14.78 -31.04
C ARG A 167 0.27 -15.12 -31.68
N THR A 168 1.34 -14.40 -31.37
CA THR A 168 2.65 -14.66 -31.96
C THR A 168 3.79 -14.50 -30.94
N ASN A 169 4.30 -15.61 -30.43
CA ASN A 169 5.65 -15.76 -29.87
C ASN A 169 6.05 -14.97 -28.64
N SER A 170 5.36 -15.05 -27.53
CA SER A 170 5.98 -14.59 -26.30
C SER A 170 5.74 -15.51 -25.10
N LYS A 171 6.82 -15.73 -24.33
CA LYS A 171 6.96 -16.77 -23.31
C LYS A 171 6.48 -16.41 -21.90
N TYR A 172 5.79 -15.28 -21.70
CA TYR A 172 5.46 -14.81 -20.35
C TYR A 172 4.03 -14.28 -20.24
N VAL A 173 3.13 -15.07 -19.67
CA VAL A 173 1.90 -14.60 -19.01
C VAL A 173 2.09 -14.86 -17.52
N TRP A 174 1.95 -13.81 -16.71
CA TRP A 174 1.76 -13.95 -15.27
C TRP A 174 0.31 -13.54 -14.96
N ILE A 175 -0.48 -14.50 -14.51
CA ILE A 175 -1.79 -14.29 -13.91
C ILE A 175 -1.56 -14.04 -12.41
#